data_d0254802dbfd35b807cfaa67a50eeeca
#
_entry.id   d0254802dbfd35b807cfaa67a50eeeca
#
_cell.length_a   1.000
_cell.length_b   1.000
_cell.length_c   1.000
_cell.angle_alpha   90.00
_cell.angle_beta   90.00
_cell.angle_gamma   90.00
#
_symmetry.space_group_name_H-M   'P 1'
#
loop_
_entity.id
_entity.type
_entity.pdbx_description
1 polymer ?
#
loop_
_entity_poly.entity_id
_entity_poly.type
_entity_poly.pdbx_seq_one_letter_code
_entity_poly.pdbx_strand_id
1 'polypeptide(L)'
;MRFTSSLKLKLIYVFRINDTAHHGCLKIGEATCEDENVFGLSPNSKALNEAARKRINQYTQTAGIAYDLLYTELTVYNRGRLRSFNDKEVHNVLERSGVKKKVFDTVNKANEWFITDLETVKRAIAAVKEGRSSLSSAEVTREYSPIVFRPEQQEAINKTKKQFRKGNQMLWNAKMRFGKTLSALQVVKDMEFQRTLILTHRPVVDAGWFEDFGKIFYDRKDFAYGSKNNGESYSSLERRAESHGLHYVYFASMQDLRGSELVGGNFDKNNEVFATDWDLIIVDEAHEGTQTELGKAVMGELVKERTKVLRLSGTPFNLLDDFKEDEIYTWDYVMEQRAKINWDELHFGDPNPYASLPTLNIYTYDLGRLLHDFVDEDVAFNFREFFRVNEAGGFCHEKDVRAFLNLLTKKDKDSLYPYANEEYRNIFRHTLWMVPGVKEARALSAMLQTHPVFQHFKVVNVAGDGDQDEESRDALEAVEQAIGKDPDSTRTITLSCGRLTTGVSVKAWTAVFMLSGSYNTAASSYMQTIFRVQTPATINGRMKEQCYVFDFAPDRTLKVIAETAKISSKAGKTSQSDRKAMGEFINFCPIISIEGSQMNRFDVPRMSVSYTHLTLPTTPYV
;
A
#
# COMPACT_ATOMS: atom_id res chain seq x y z
N MET A 1 -13.83 -58.42 -24.59
CA MET A 1 -13.56 -56.97 -24.68
C MET A 1 -13.31 -56.45 -23.27
N ARG A 2 -12.08 -56.09 -22.95
CA ARG A 2 -11.77 -55.39 -21.71
C ARG A 2 -11.95 -53.89 -21.96
N PHE A 3 -12.89 -53.25 -21.30
CA PHE A 3 -13.00 -51.81 -21.28
C PHE A 3 -11.82 -51.29 -20.49
N THR A 4 -10.82 -50.74 -21.17
CA THR A 4 -9.73 -50.00 -20.54
C THR A 4 -10.29 -48.70 -19.97
N SER A 5 -10.19 -48.52 -18.65
CA SER A 5 -10.56 -47.28 -17.99
C SER A 5 -9.73 -46.13 -18.57
N SER A 6 -10.39 -45.10 -19.08
CA SER A 6 -9.73 -43.88 -19.58
C SER A 6 -9.31 -42.92 -18.47
N LEU A 7 -9.47 -43.29 -17.20
CA LEU A 7 -9.07 -42.48 -16.04
C LEU A 7 -7.56 -42.60 -15.82
N LYS A 8 -6.81 -41.66 -16.36
CA LYS A 8 -5.38 -41.52 -16.08
C LYS A 8 -5.23 -40.85 -14.72
N LEU A 9 -4.65 -41.53 -13.76
CA LEU A 9 -4.34 -40.99 -12.45
C LEU A 9 -3.20 -40.00 -12.54
N LYS A 10 -3.33 -38.88 -11.85
CA LYS A 10 -2.32 -37.83 -11.78
C LYS A 10 -1.57 -37.86 -10.46
N LEU A 11 -0.36 -37.37 -10.49
CA LEU A 11 0.49 -37.15 -9.31
C LEU A 11 1.03 -35.72 -9.30
N ILE A 12 1.27 -35.17 -8.12
CA ILE A 12 2.08 -33.96 -7.93
C ILE A 12 3.53 -34.37 -7.78
N TYR A 13 4.45 -33.62 -8.39
CA TYR A 13 5.87 -33.73 -8.16
C TYR A 13 6.46 -32.40 -7.74
N VAL A 14 7.51 -32.47 -6.92
CA VAL A 14 8.29 -31.32 -6.45
C VAL A 14 9.75 -31.59 -6.73
N PHE A 15 10.44 -30.69 -7.41
CA PHE A 15 11.86 -30.79 -7.64
C PHE A 15 12.58 -29.44 -7.57
N ARG A 16 13.89 -29.48 -7.45
CA ARG A 16 14.79 -28.31 -7.51
C ARG A 16 15.86 -28.48 -8.58
N ILE A 17 16.39 -27.35 -9.01
CA ILE A 17 17.59 -27.26 -9.83
C ILE A 17 18.66 -26.57 -8.99
N ASN A 18 19.86 -27.19 -8.90
CA ASN A 18 20.96 -26.72 -8.06
C ASN A 18 21.88 -25.76 -8.83
N ASP A 19 21.32 -24.64 -9.32
CA ASP A 19 22.07 -23.55 -9.90
C ASP A 19 21.77 -22.22 -9.20
N THR A 20 22.51 -21.17 -9.55
CA THR A 20 22.36 -19.84 -8.94
C THR A 20 21.01 -19.20 -9.24
N ALA A 21 20.41 -19.46 -10.42
CA ALA A 21 19.15 -18.87 -10.83
C ALA A 21 17.96 -19.45 -10.06
N HIS A 22 18.03 -20.75 -9.70
CA HIS A 22 16.97 -21.49 -9.02
C HIS A 22 17.22 -21.65 -7.51
N HIS A 23 18.26 -21.03 -6.97
CA HIS A 23 18.56 -21.13 -5.55
C HIS A 23 17.38 -20.71 -4.67
N GLY A 24 17.02 -21.55 -3.67
CA GLY A 24 15.91 -21.32 -2.76
C GLY A 24 14.50 -21.48 -3.38
N CYS A 25 14.41 -22.09 -4.57
CA CYS A 25 13.15 -22.28 -5.27
C CYS A 25 12.84 -23.75 -5.50
N LEU A 26 11.55 -24.08 -5.47
CA LEU A 26 11.02 -25.39 -5.82
C LEU A 26 10.02 -25.26 -6.97
N LYS A 27 10.09 -26.20 -7.92
CA LYS A 27 9.07 -26.36 -8.95
C LYS A 27 8.05 -27.40 -8.51
N ILE A 28 6.77 -27.04 -8.65
CA ILE A 28 5.63 -27.88 -8.32
C ILE A 28 4.82 -28.07 -9.62
N GLY A 29 4.64 -29.30 -10.02
CA GLY A 29 3.89 -29.63 -11.23
C GLY A 29 3.16 -30.95 -11.14
N GLU A 30 2.39 -31.29 -12.16
CA GLU A 30 1.67 -32.57 -12.25
C GLU A 30 2.19 -33.47 -13.37
N ALA A 31 2.12 -34.78 -13.13
CA ALA A 31 2.39 -35.81 -14.13
C ALA A 31 1.27 -36.86 -14.14
N THR A 32 1.18 -37.59 -15.23
CA THR A 32 0.24 -38.74 -15.37
C THR A 32 0.97 -40.01 -14.99
N CYS A 33 0.36 -40.83 -14.16
CA CYS A 33 0.82 -42.19 -13.85
C CYS A 33 0.10 -43.19 -14.73
N GLU A 34 0.86 -44.00 -15.45
CA GLU A 34 0.33 -45.00 -16.40
C GLU A 34 0.13 -46.38 -15.75
N ASP A 35 0.53 -46.57 -14.50
CA ASP A 35 0.42 -47.85 -13.80
C ASP A 35 -1.01 -48.07 -13.28
N GLU A 36 -1.61 -49.21 -13.63
CA GLU A 36 -2.99 -49.57 -13.28
C GLU A 36 -3.17 -49.92 -11.79
N ASN A 37 -2.09 -50.14 -11.06
CA ASN A 37 -2.11 -50.53 -9.63
C ASN A 37 -1.79 -49.40 -8.67
N VAL A 38 -2.10 -48.17 -8.99
CA VAL A 38 -1.61 -46.97 -8.30
C VAL A 38 -2.43 -46.61 -7.06
N PHE A 39 -3.60 -47.17 -6.87
CA PHE A 39 -4.41 -46.88 -5.69
C PHE A 39 -3.73 -47.35 -4.41
N GLY A 40 -3.40 -46.39 -3.52
CA GLY A 40 -2.78 -46.67 -2.23
C GLY A 40 -1.25 -46.62 -2.22
N LEU A 41 -0.61 -46.17 -3.30
CA LEU A 41 0.84 -45.90 -3.31
C LEU A 41 1.19 -44.78 -2.33
N SER A 42 2.13 -45.06 -1.46
CA SER A 42 2.69 -44.04 -0.57
C SER A 42 3.46 -42.96 -1.33
N PRO A 43 3.52 -41.74 -0.79
CA PRO A 43 4.39 -40.70 -1.35
C PRO A 43 5.82 -41.22 -1.57
N ASN A 44 6.46 -40.73 -2.62
CA ASN A 44 7.83 -41.13 -3.06
C ASN A 44 8.00 -42.60 -3.43
N SER A 45 6.92 -43.33 -3.72
CA SER A 45 7.04 -44.69 -4.23
C SER A 45 7.77 -44.71 -5.57
N LYS A 46 8.40 -45.86 -5.89
CA LYS A 46 9.20 -46.02 -7.12
C LYS A 46 8.39 -45.67 -8.38
N ALA A 47 7.14 -46.16 -8.48
CA ALA A 47 6.26 -45.92 -9.62
C ALA A 47 5.93 -44.41 -9.80
N LEU A 48 5.64 -43.70 -8.71
CA LEU A 48 5.38 -42.26 -8.76
C LEU A 48 6.64 -41.47 -9.16
N ASN A 49 7.80 -41.84 -8.63
CA ASN A 49 9.07 -41.19 -8.96
C ASN A 49 9.45 -41.40 -10.43
N GLU A 50 9.24 -42.60 -11.00
CA GLU A 50 9.50 -42.90 -12.40
C GLU A 50 8.59 -42.08 -13.32
N ALA A 51 7.28 -41.99 -13.00
CA ALA A 51 6.34 -41.19 -13.77
C ALA A 51 6.67 -39.70 -13.71
N ALA A 52 7.06 -39.18 -12.54
CA ALA A 52 7.53 -37.80 -12.38
C ALA A 52 8.79 -37.52 -13.21
N ARG A 53 9.82 -38.39 -13.12
CA ARG A 53 11.05 -38.28 -13.88
C ARG A 53 10.80 -38.31 -15.40
N LYS A 54 9.91 -39.19 -15.87
CA LYS A 54 9.52 -39.25 -17.30
C LYS A 54 8.97 -37.88 -17.75
N ARG A 55 8.14 -37.24 -16.94
CA ARG A 55 7.59 -35.91 -17.26
C ARG A 55 8.64 -34.79 -17.20
N ILE A 56 9.45 -34.76 -16.14
CA ILE A 56 10.48 -33.73 -15.94
C ILE A 56 11.53 -33.81 -17.04
N ASN A 57 11.97 -35.01 -17.41
CA ASN A 57 12.97 -35.22 -18.47
C ASN A 57 12.53 -34.69 -19.84
N GLN A 58 11.22 -34.61 -20.13
CA GLN A 58 10.71 -34.08 -21.41
C GLN A 58 11.18 -32.63 -21.67
N TYR A 59 11.47 -31.85 -20.64
CA TYR A 59 11.90 -30.46 -20.82
C TYR A 59 13.28 -30.15 -20.19
N THR A 60 13.79 -31.00 -19.31
CA THR A 60 15.12 -30.81 -18.72
C THR A 60 16.23 -31.53 -19.49
N GLN A 61 15.93 -32.69 -20.06
CA GLN A 61 16.92 -33.53 -20.75
C GLN A 61 17.48 -32.86 -22.01
N THR A 62 16.64 -32.24 -22.81
CA THR A 62 17.04 -31.50 -24.03
C THR A 62 17.87 -30.26 -23.69
N ALA A 63 17.66 -29.65 -22.52
CA ALA A 63 18.39 -28.49 -22.05
C ALA A 63 19.66 -28.85 -21.23
N GLY A 64 19.92 -30.16 -21.02
CA GLY A 64 21.08 -30.60 -20.23
C GLY A 64 21.03 -30.20 -18.76
N ILE A 65 19.83 -29.98 -18.20
CA ILE A 65 19.63 -29.47 -16.84
C ILE A 65 19.52 -30.65 -15.87
N ALA A 66 20.44 -30.71 -14.88
CA ALA A 66 20.34 -31.64 -13.76
C ALA A 66 19.36 -31.13 -12.70
N TYR A 67 18.60 -32.04 -12.10
CA TYR A 67 17.61 -31.72 -11.06
C TYR A 67 17.57 -32.79 -9.97
N ASP A 68 17.11 -32.38 -8.78
CA ASP A 68 16.80 -33.29 -7.66
C ASP A 68 15.29 -33.42 -7.50
N LEU A 69 14.74 -34.61 -7.72
CA LEU A 69 13.35 -34.92 -7.40
C LEU A 69 13.21 -35.11 -5.89
N LEU A 70 12.42 -34.25 -5.25
CA LEU A 70 12.29 -34.19 -3.79
C LEU A 70 11.04 -34.89 -3.27
N TYR A 71 9.93 -34.83 -4.03
CA TYR A 71 8.65 -35.34 -3.56
C TYR A 71 7.72 -35.72 -4.70
N THR A 72 6.95 -36.78 -4.50
CA THR A 72 5.86 -37.20 -5.37
C THR A 72 4.69 -37.73 -4.52
N GLU A 73 3.46 -37.39 -4.91
CA GLU A 73 2.25 -37.86 -4.24
C GLU A 73 1.08 -37.94 -5.23
N LEU A 74 0.20 -38.95 -5.07
CA LEU A 74 -1.03 -39.05 -5.87
C LEU A 74 -1.98 -37.89 -5.59
N THR A 75 -2.58 -37.36 -6.66
CA THR A 75 -3.62 -36.31 -6.55
C THR A 75 -4.97 -36.86 -6.07
N VAL A 76 -5.15 -38.17 -6.02
CA VAL A 76 -6.38 -38.83 -5.58
C VAL A 76 -6.26 -39.20 -4.12
N TYR A 77 -7.26 -38.82 -3.33
CA TYR A 77 -7.31 -39.10 -1.91
C TYR A 77 -8.74 -39.45 -1.46
N ASN A 78 -8.86 -40.19 -0.35
CA ASN A 78 -10.14 -40.60 0.22
C ASN A 78 -10.41 -39.88 1.54
N ARG A 79 -11.50 -39.10 1.58
CA ARG A 79 -12.02 -38.46 2.79
C ARG A 79 -13.51 -38.71 2.90
N GLY A 80 -13.87 -39.99 3.13
CA GLY A 80 -15.27 -40.46 3.09
C GLY A 80 -15.85 -40.59 1.67
N ARG A 81 -15.28 -39.89 0.70
CA ARG A 81 -15.50 -40.02 -0.77
C ARG A 81 -14.19 -39.82 -1.49
N LEU A 82 -14.04 -40.49 -2.62
CA LEU A 82 -12.89 -40.33 -3.49
C LEU A 82 -12.90 -38.91 -4.09
N ARG A 83 -11.81 -38.17 -3.88
CA ARG A 83 -11.58 -36.81 -4.39
C ARG A 83 -10.25 -36.72 -5.11
N SER A 84 -10.13 -35.76 -5.99
CA SER A 84 -8.87 -35.43 -6.66
C SER A 84 -8.60 -33.93 -6.62
N PHE A 85 -7.35 -33.55 -6.71
CA PHE A 85 -6.89 -32.17 -6.81
C PHE A 85 -5.84 -32.06 -7.93
N ASN A 86 -5.40 -30.85 -8.23
CA ASN A 86 -4.39 -30.58 -9.28
C ASN A 86 -3.30 -29.63 -8.73
N ASP A 87 -2.24 -29.42 -9.52
CA ASP A 87 -1.13 -28.55 -9.14
C ASP A 87 -1.56 -27.09 -8.95
N LYS A 88 -2.56 -26.60 -9.72
CA LYS A 88 -3.07 -25.24 -9.57
C LYS A 88 -3.72 -24.98 -8.21
N GLU A 89 -4.38 -25.99 -7.63
CA GLU A 89 -4.95 -25.87 -6.28
C GLU A 89 -3.85 -25.74 -5.23
N VAL A 90 -2.74 -26.46 -5.38
CA VAL A 90 -1.56 -26.33 -4.52
C VAL A 90 -0.89 -24.96 -4.72
N HIS A 91 -0.75 -24.51 -5.96
CA HIS A 91 -0.24 -23.17 -6.28
C HIS A 91 -1.09 -22.08 -5.63
N ASN A 92 -2.41 -22.18 -5.75
CA ASN A 92 -3.34 -21.21 -5.15
C ASN A 92 -3.21 -21.15 -3.63
N VAL A 93 -3.05 -22.29 -2.96
CA VAL A 93 -2.82 -22.35 -1.51
C VAL A 93 -1.52 -21.64 -1.15
N LEU A 94 -0.44 -21.90 -1.88
CA LEU A 94 0.87 -21.25 -1.63
C LEU A 94 0.80 -19.74 -1.87
N GLU A 95 0.19 -19.29 -2.96
CA GLU A 95 0.04 -17.87 -3.29
C GLU A 95 -0.80 -17.13 -2.24
N ARG A 96 -1.95 -17.69 -1.85
CA ARG A 96 -2.81 -17.15 -0.79
C ARG A 96 -2.12 -17.13 0.58
N SER A 97 -1.17 -18.03 0.79
CA SER A 97 -0.32 -18.06 1.99
C SER A 97 0.87 -17.09 1.91
N GLY A 98 0.94 -16.25 0.87
CA GLY A 98 1.99 -15.25 0.68
C GLY A 98 3.34 -15.84 0.25
N VAL A 99 3.39 -17.10 -0.22
CA VAL A 99 4.60 -17.70 -0.82
C VAL A 99 4.79 -17.11 -2.21
N LYS A 100 5.92 -16.46 -2.44
CA LYS A 100 6.20 -15.74 -3.69
C LYS A 100 6.60 -16.70 -4.82
N LYS A 101 6.08 -16.44 -6.02
CA LYS A 101 6.59 -17.06 -7.23
C LYS A 101 7.96 -16.48 -7.60
N LYS A 102 8.84 -17.32 -8.13
CA LYS A 102 10.11 -16.89 -8.68
C LYS A 102 9.88 -16.31 -10.07
N VAL A 103 10.33 -15.10 -10.28
CA VAL A 103 10.36 -14.47 -11.60
C VAL A 103 11.77 -14.63 -12.17
N PHE A 104 11.92 -15.35 -13.27
CA PHE A 104 13.21 -15.58 -13.94
C PHE A 104 13.51 -14.51 -14.99
N ASP A 105 12.50 -14.14 -15.79
CA ASP A 105 12.61 -13.16 -16.86
C ASP A 105 11.23 -12.55 -17.14
N THR A 106 11.21 -11.34 -17.69
CA THR A 106 9.98 -10.63 -18.08
C THR A 106 9.29 -11.27 -19.30
N VAL A 107 10.01 -12.06 -20.10
CA VAL A 107 9.50 -12.71 -21.30
C VAL A 107 8.99 -14.13 -21.00
N ASN A 108 9.64 -14.89 -20.12
CA ASN A 108 9.28 -16.26 -19.77
C ASN A 108 8.58 -16.31 -18.41
N LYS A 109 7.26 -16.25 -18.41
CA LYS A 109 6.43 -16.42 -17.21
C LYS A 109 6.36 -17.90 -16.80
N ALA A 110 7.43 -18.39 -16.14
CA ALA A 110 7.41 -19.71 -15.51
C ALA A 110 6.62 -19.64 -14.20
N ASN A 111 5.33 -19.94 -14.25
CA ASN A 111 4.36 -19.76 -13.17
C ASN A 111 4.35 -20.87 -12.09
N GLU A 112 5.26 -21.87 -12.18
CA GLU A 112 5.24 -23.08 -11.35
C GLU A 112 6.41 -23.16 -10.36
N TRP A 113 7.23 -22.09 -10.28
CA TRP A 113 8.35 -21.98 -9.36
C TRP A 113 8.02 -21.10 -8.18
N PHE A 114 8.25 -21.61 -6.97
CA PHE A 114 7.97 -20.92 -5.72
C PHE A 114 9.23 -20.78 -4.87
N ILE A 115 9.42 -19.63 -4.23
CA ILE A 115 10.48 -19.39 -3.25
C ILE A 115 10.00 -19.99 -1.93
N THR A 116 10.37 -21.25 -1.67
CA THR A 116 9.82 -22.03 -0.56
C THR A 116 10.65 -23.28 -0.28
N ASP A 117 10.37 -23.95 0.82
CA ASP A 117 10.92 -25.24 1.20
C ASP A 117 9.93 -26.40 0.99
N LEU A 118 10.44 -27.63 1.06
CA LEU A 118 9.65 -28.84 0.81
C LEU A 118 8.53 -29.05 1.85
N GLU A 119 8.79 -28.72 3.10
CA GLU A 119 7.80 -28.92 4.16
C GLU A 119 6.60 -27.97 4.01
N THR A 120 6.84 -26.73 3.60
CA THR A 120 5.77 -25.79 3.24
C THR A 120 4.91 -26.32 2.08
N VAL A 121 5.53 -26.91 1.05
CA VAL A 121 4.79 -27.52 -0.08
C VAL A 121 3.96 -28.72 0.38
N LYS A 122 4.51 -29.60 1.22
CA LYS A 122 3.75 -30.74 1.76
C LYS A 122 2.54 -30.27 2.59
N ARG A 123 2.71 -29.21 3.39
CA ARG A 123 1.60 -28.60 4.15
C ARG A 123 0.54 -28.00 3.21
N ALA A 124 0.95 -27.39 2.09
CA ALA A 124 0.01 -26.91 1.09
C ALA A 124 -0.79 -28.04 0.45
N ILE A 125 -0.15 -29.17 0.11
CA ILE A 125 -0.85 -30.37 -0.38
C ILE A 125 -1.84 -30.91 0.67
N ALA A 126 -1.43 -30.95 1.94
CA ALA A 126 -2.31 -31.36 3.04
C ALA A 126 -3.51 -30.40 3.19
N ALA A 127 -3.28 -29.10 3.12
CA ALA A 127 -4.32 -28.09 3.18
C ALA A 127 -5.35 -28.26 2.06
N VAL A 128 -4.92 -28.51 0.81
CA VAL A 128 -5.83 -28.81 -0.31
C VAL A 128 -6.69 -30.03 0.00
N LYS A 129 -6.10 -31.11 0.51
CA LYS A 129 -6.84 -32.33 0.89
C LYS A 129 -7.83 -32.09 2.03
N GLU A 130 -7.51 -31.15 2.93
CA GLU A 130 -8.38 -30.71 4.02
C GLU A 130 -9.46 -29.73 3.57
N GLY A 131 -9.41 -29.25 2.34
CA GLY A 131 -10.33 -28.24 1.80
C GLY A 131 -10.03 -26.84 2.32
N ARG A 132 -8.81 -26.60 2.83
CA ARG A 132 -8.32 -25.28 3.21
C ARG A 132 -7.75 -24.58 1.98
N SER A 133 -7.97 -23.31 1.89
CA SER A 133 -7.53 -22.48 0.76
C SER A 133 -6.23 -21.72 1.01
N SER A 134 -5.71 -21.75 2.25
CA SER A 134 -4.41 -21.17 2.64
C SER A 134 -3.78 -21.94 3.81
N LEU A 135 -2.49 -21.73 4.00
CA LEU A 135 -1.76 -22.15 5.20
C LEU A 135 -1.90 -21.11 6.29
N SER A 136 -1.82 -21.52 7.55
CA SER A 136 -1.60 -20.58 8.65
C SER A 136 -0.16 -20.03 8.60
N SER A 137 0.08 -18.87 9.21
CA SER A 137 1.42 -18.30 9.31
C SER A 137 2.44 -19.22 9.99
N ALA A 138 2.00 -20.09 10.91
CA ALA A 138 2.84 -21.08 11.56
C ALA A 138 3.22 -22.27 10.64
N GLU A 139 2.48 -22.50 9.57
CA GLU A 139 2.73 -23.57 8.59
C GLU A 139 3.65 -23.12 7.45
N VAL A 140 3.79 -21.81 7.23
CA VAL A 140 4.73 -21.26 6.24
C VAL A 140 6.08 -21.09 6.94
N THR A 141 7.07 -21.90 6.57
CA THR A 141 8.43 -21.78 7.09
C THR A 141 9.04 -20.49 6.55
N ARG A 142 9.16 -19.47 7.38
CA ARG A 142 9.85 -18.22 7.10
C ARG A 142 10.86 -18.00 8.21
N GLU A 143 12.10 -17.68 7.85
CA GLU A 143 13.08 -17.16 8.81
C GLU A 143 12.71 -15.71 9.11
N TYR A 144 12.05 -15.47 10.24
CA TYR A 144 11.83 -14.12 10.74
C TYR A 144 12.87 -13.80 11.81
N SER A 145 13.55 -12.68 11.64
CA SER A 145 14.34 -12.10 12.71
C SER A 145 13.41 -11.35 13.69
N PRO A 146 13.73 -11.34 15.00
CA PRO A 146 12.98 -10.53 15.95
C PRO A 146 12.91 -9.07 15.49
N ILE A 147 11.71 -8.49 15.57
CA ILE A 147 11.51 -7.09 15.19
C ILE A 147 12.00 -6.21 16.33
N VAL A 148 12.89 -5.29 16.02
CA VAL A 148 13.28 -4.21 16.92
C VAL A 148 12.42 -3.00 16.58
N PHE A 149 11.49 -2.67 17.47
CA PHE A 149 10.65 -1.50 17.32
C PHE A 149 11.45 -0.22 17.58
N ARG A 150 11.20 0.80 16.76
CA ARG A 150 11.73 2.14 17.01
C ARG A 150 11.10 2.74 18.26
N PRO A 151 11.76 3.73 18.91
CA PRO A 151 11.27 4.31 20.18
C PRO A 151 9.80 4.77 20.12
N GLU A 152 9.41 5.47 19.07
CA GLU A 152 8.04 5.94 18.88
C GLU A 152 7.02 4.82 18.69
N GLN A 153 7.41 3.72 18.02
CA GLN A 153 6.55 2.54 17.88
C GLN A 153 6.33 1.89 19.24
N GLN A 154 7.40 1.73 20.02
CA GLN A 154 7.31 1.18 21.38
C GLN A 154 6.49 2.06 22.30
N GLU A 155 6.60 3.39 22.17
CA GLU A 155 5.79 4.35 22.92
C GLU A 155 4.30 4.21 22.58
N ALA A 156 3.95 4.12 21.28
CA ALA A 156 2.58 3.91 20.82
C ALA A 156 1.98 2.62 21.40
N ILE A 157 2.72 1.52 21.33
CA ILE A 157 2.32 0.22 21.90
C ILE A 157 2.06 0.36 23.41
N ASN A 158 3.01 0.93 24.14
CA ASN A 158 2.92 1.07 25.59
C ASN A 158 1.77 2.00 26.01
N LYS A 159 1.58 3.13 25.30
CA LYS A 159 0.46 4.06 25.56
C LYS A 159 -0.88 3.37 25.32
N THR A 160 -1.00 2.59 24.25
CA THR A 160 -2.21 1.83 23.93
C THR A 160 -2.52 0.78 24.99
N LYS A 161 -1.52 0.01 25.40
CA LYS A 161 -1.68 -0.98 26.49
C LYS A 161 -2.14 -0.34 27.79
N LYS A 162 -1.59 0.84 28.13
CA LYS A 162 -1.99 1.60 29.31
C LYS A 162 -3.42 2.13 29.15
N GLN A 163 -3.78 2.64 27.97
CA GLN A 163 -5.11 3.17 27.69
C GLN A 163 -6.18 2.06 27.76
N PHE A 164 -5.92 0.89 27.19
CA PHE A 164 -6.88 -0.22 27.18
C PHE A 164 -7.13 -0.89 28.53
N ARG A 165 -6.33 -0.58 29.56
CA ARG A 165 -6.61 -0.98 30.95
C ARG A 165 -7.69 -0.11 31.61
N LYS A 166 -7.91 1.13 31.14
CA LYS A 166 -8.84 2.10 31.73
C LYS A 166 -9.97 2.56 30.81
N GLY A 167 -9.83 2.34 29.50
CA GLY A 167 -10.79 2.77 28.49
C GLY A 167 -10.85 1.79 27.32
N ASN A 168 -11.75 2.06 26.37
CA ASN A 168 -12.06 1.15 25.28
C ASN A 168 -11.64 1.68 23.91
N GLN A 169 -11.10 2.88 23.81
CA GLN A 169 -10.72 3.45 22.53
C GLN A 169 -9.34 4.10 22.55
N MET A 170 -8.68 4.03 21.39
CA MET A 170 -7.39 4.63 21.13
C MET A 170 -7.29 5.03 19.66
N LEU A 171 -6.75 6.22 19.38
CA LEU A 171 -6.46 6.73 18.06
C LEU A 171 -4.94 6.89 17.88
N TRP A 172 -4.39 6.32 16.82
CA TRP A 172 -3.04 6.64 16.37
C TRP A 172 -3.10 7.62 15.20
N ASN A 173 -2.74 8.87 15.47
CA ASN A 173 -2.40 9.86 14.47
C ASN A 173 -0.93 9.64 14.09
N ALA A 174 -0.67 8.65 13.26
CA ALA A 174 0.67 8.26 12.89
C ALA A 174 0.84 8.28 11.37
N LYS A 175 1.78 9.12 10.91
CA LYS A 175 2.03 9.30 9.48
C LYS A 175 2.32 7.99 8.75
N MET A 176 2.28 8.03 7.42
CA MET A 176 2.68 6.89 6.59
C MET A 176 4.12 6.46 6.92
N ARG A 177 4.37 5.14 6.86
CA ARG A 177 5.67 4.50 7.20
C ARG A 177 6.04 4.52 8.68
N PHE A 178 5.13 4.88 9.53
CA PHE A 178 5.29 4.66 10.97
C PHE A 178 5.46 3.17 11.31
N GLY A 179 4.85 2.27 10.53
CA GLY A 179 4.76 0.83 10.83
C GLY A 179 3.54 0.51 11.69
N LYS A 180 2.42 1.20 11.42
CA LYS A 180 1.15 1.04 12.14
C LYS A 180 0.72 -0.42 12.25
N THR A 181 0.78 -1.17 11.15
CA THR A 181 0.37 -2.58 11.07
C THR A 181 1.15 -3.46 12.04
N LEU A 182 2.49 -3.41 11.96
CA LEU A 182 3.37 -4.19 12.85
C LEU A 182 3.15 -3.83 14.31
N SER A 183 3.09 -2.52 14.62
CA SER A 183 2.92 -2.05 15.99
C SER A 183 1.53 -2.39 16.56
N ALA A 184 0.47 -2.34 15.74
CA ALA A 184 -0.88 -2.73 16.16
C ALA A 184 -0.97 -4.24 16.43
N LEU A 185 -0.35 -5.07 15.58
CA LEU A 185 -0.27 -6.53 15.81
C LEU A 185 0.56 -6.87 17.05
N GLN A 186 1.59 -6.07 17.39
CA GLN A 186 2.30 -6.23 18.65
C GLN A 186 1.41 -5.94 19.85
N VAL A 187 0.49 -4.96 19.76
CA VAL A 187 -0.51 -4.73 20.82
C VAL A 187 -1.41 -5.96 20.99
N VAL A 188 -1.85 -6.58 19.88
CA VAL A 188 -2.63 -7.84 19.93
C VAL A 188 -1.87 -8.91 20.68
N LYS A 189 -0.60 -9.14 20.32
CA LYS A 189 0.27 -10.15 20.94
C LYS A 189 0.50 -9.87 22.42
N ASP A 190 0.85 -8.64 22.78
CA ASP A 190 1.18 -8.25 24.15
C ASP A 190 0.00 -8.29 25.12
N MET A 191 -1.20 -8.05 24.62
CA MET A 191 -2.43 -8.05 25.42
C MET A 191 -3.19 -9.37 25.36
N GLU A 192 -2.69 -10.35 24.60
CA GLU A 192 -3.27 -11.69 24.48
C GLU A 192 -4.76 -11.67 24.06
N PHE A 193 -5.13 -10.77 23.14
CA PHE A 193 -6.49 -10.71 22.65
C PHE A 193 -6.87 -12.01 21.92
N GLN A 194 -7.99 -12.62 22.31
CA GLN A 194 -8.42 -13.91 21.76
C GLN A 194 -9.05 -13.73 20.37
N ARG A 195 -9.86 -12.70 20.21
CA ARG A 195 -10.62 -12.41 18.99
C ARG A 195 -10.34 -10.99 18.54
N THR A 196 -9.58 -10.85 17.48
CA THR A 196 -9.24 -9.53 16.90
C THR A 196 -9.82 -9.43 15.51
N LEU A 197 -10.54 -8.33 15.23
CA LEU A 197 -11.02 -7.97 13.91
C LEU A 197 -10.19 -6.82 13.35
N ILE A 198 -9.66 -6.99 12.15
CA ILE A 198 -9.05 -5.90 11.37
C ILE A 198 -10.08 -5.44 10.34
N LEU A 199 -10.41 -4.16 10.38
CA LEU A 199 -11.26 -3.48 9.42
C LEU A 199 -10.46 -2.48 8.61
N THR A 200 -10.56 -2.55 7.30
CA THR A 200 -9.98 -1.57 6.41
C THR A 200 -11.01 -1.12 5.38
N HIS A 201 -10.81 0.08 4.83
CA HIS A 201 -11.65 0.54 3.74
C HIS A 201 -11.37 -0.25 2.44
N ARG A 202 -10.12 -0.70 2.24
CA ARG A 202 -9.66 -1.34 1.00
C ARG A 202 -9.21 -2.78 1.23
N PRO A 203 -9.81 -3.76 0.53
CA PRO A 203 -9.44 -5.18 0.65
C PRO A 203 -7.99 -5.49 0.28
N VAL A 204 -7.39 -4.70 -0.63
CA VAL A 204 -6.05 -4.95 -1.20
C VAL A 204 -4.91 -4.99 -0.17
N VAL A 205 -5.08 -4.36 0.99
CA VAL A 205 -4.05 -4.30 2.03
C VAL A 205 -3.94 -5.56 2.89
N ASP A 206 -4.86 -6.54 2.71
CA ASP A 206 -4.86 -7.82 3.44
C ASP A 206 -3.53 -8.58 3.34
N ALA A 207 -2.92 -8.62 2.17
CA ALA A 207 -1.63 -9.28 1.98
C ALA A 207 -0.51 -8.68 2.86
N GLY A 208 -0.53 -7.36 3.07
CA GLY A 208 0.40 -6.67 3.97
C GLY A 208 0.16 -7.02 5.44
N TRP A 209 -1.10 -7.06 5.86
CA TRP A 209 -1.48 -7.48 7.22
C TRP A 209 -1.10 -8.94 7.48
N PHE A 210 -1.34 -9.84 6.52
CA PHE A 210 -0.94 -11.24 6.62
C PHE A 210 0.58 -11.41 6.73
N GLU A 211 1.37 -10.68 5.92
CA GLU A 211 2.82 -10.71 6.00
C GLU A 211 3.34 -10.21 7.35
N ASP A 212 2.80 -9.09 7.85
CA ASP A 212 3.18 -8.51 9.13
C ASP A 212 2.72 -9.37 10.31
N PHE A 213 1.57 -10.04 10.19
CA PHE A 213 1.13 -11.06 11.16
C PHE A 213 2.19 -12.17 11.28
N GLY A 214 2.67 -12.69 10.15
CA GLY A 214 3.73 -13.70 10.14
C GLY A 214 5.01 -13.24 10.84
N LYS A 215 5.39 -11.96 10.68
CA LYS A 215 6.58 -11.37 11.34
C LYS A 215 6.40 -11.23 12.86
N ILE A 216 5.23 -10.82 13.32
CA ILE A 216 4.96 -10.60 14.75
C ILE A 216 4.74 -11.90 15.51
N PHE A 217 4.02 -12.86 14.90
CA PHE A 217 3.62 -14.10 15.55
C PHE A 217 4.46 -15.33 15.17
N TYR A 218 5.67 -15.11 14.60
CA TYR A 218 6.54 -16.22 14.16
C TYR A 218 6.87 -17.22 15.26
N ASP A 219 6.92 -16.77 16.51
CA ASP A 219 7.20 -17.56 17.73
C ASP A 219 5.93 -18.04 18.46
N ARG A 220 4.73 -17.70 17.97
CA ARG A 220 3.43 -17.99 18.57
C ARG A 220 2.60 -18.89 17.66
N LYS A 221 2.48 -20.18 18.04
CA LYS A 221 1.68 -21.17 17.30
C LYS A 221 0.21 -21.18 17.71
N ASP A 222 -0.11 -20.51 18.77
CA ASP A 222 -1.44 -20.38 19.37
C ASP A 222 -2.25 -19.20 18.78
N PHE A 223 -1.72 -18.51 17.77
CA PHE A 223 -2.42 -17.48 17.00
C PHE A 223 -2.68 -17.92 15.57
N ALA A 224 -3.85 -17.58 15.05
CA ALA A 224 -4.26 -17.85 13.68
C ALA A 224 -4.68 -16.56 12.97
N TYR A 225 -4.50 -16.50 11.64
CA TYR A 225 -4.98 -15.43 10.79
C TYR A 225 -5.93 -15.99 9.74
N GLY A 226 -6.98 -15.25 9.41
CA GLY A 226 -7.89 -15.60 8.33
C GLY A 226 -8.49 -14.38 7.65
N SER A 227 -8.79 -14.55 6.37
CA SER A 227 -9.52 -13.57 5.56
C SER A 227 -10.20 -14.24 4.36
N LYS A 228 -11.26 -13.63 3.84
CA LYS A 228 -11.88 -14.08 2.57
C LYS A 228 -10.90 -14.01 1.40
N ASN A 229 -10.03 -13.00 1.35
CA ASN A 229 -9.04 -12.84 0.28
C ASN A 229 -7.99 -13.96 0.29
N ASN A 230 -7.65 -14.47 1.48
CA ASN A 230 -6.80 -15.65 1.64
C ASN A 230 -7.61 -16.95 1.53
N GLY A 231 -8.89 -16.86 1.19
CA GLY A 231 -9.77 -17.98 0.93
C GLY A 231 -10.23 -18.73 2.19
N GLU A 232 -10.09 -18.15 3.38
CA GLU A 232 -10.63 -18.69 4.61
C GLU A 232 -11.84 -17.88 5.09
N SER A 233 -13.02 -18.52 5.13
CA SER A 233 -14.22 -17.88 5.67
C SER A 233 -14.10 -17.70 7.18
N TYR A 234 -14.84 -16.72 7.72
CA TYR A 234 -14.87 -16.49 9.18
C TYR A 234 -15.25 -17.76 9.95
N SER A 235 -16.34 -18.43 9.57
CA SER A 235 -16.78 -19.67 10.21
C SER A 235 -15.77 -20.82 10.15
N SER A 236 -14.90 -20.85 9.12
CA SER A 236 -13.82 -21.83 9.02
C SER A 236 -12.72 -21.53 10.03
N LEU A 237 -12.32 -20.26 10.11
CA LEU A 237 -11.33 -19.78 11.08
C LEU A 237 -11.80 -20.00 12.52
N GLU A 238 -13.03 -19.60 12.84
CA GLU A 238 -13.63 -19.73 14.18
C GLU A 238 -13.66 -21.19 14.64
N ARG A 239 -14.20 -22.09 13.82
CA ARG A 239 -14.22 -23.55 14.14
C ARG A 239 -12.82 -24.11 14.33
N ARG A 240 -11.84 -23.68 13.54
CA ARG A 240 -10.45 -24.09 13.70
C ARG A 240 -9.86 -23.56 15.01
N ALA A 241 -10.13 -22.31 15.33
CA ALA A 241 -9.67 -21.69 16.56
C ALA A 241 -10.27 -22.36 17.80
N GLU A 242 -11.57 -22.61 17.81
CA GLU A 242 -12.26 -23.32 18.90
C GLU A 242 -11.74 -24.73 19.08
N SER A 243 -11.56 -25.48 17.99
CA SER A 243 -11.12 -26.89 18.08
C SER A 243 -9.68 -27.05 18.59
N HIS A 244 -8.84 -26.03 18.46
CA HIS A 244 -7.44 -26.05 18.86
C HIS A 244 -7.09 -25.05 19.98
N GLY A 245 -8.07 -24.32 20.50
CA GLY A 245 -7.84 -23.31 21.54
C GLY A 245 -6.96 -22.15 21.09
N LEU A 246 -7.13 -21.68 19.84
CA LEU A 246 -6.29 -20.62 19.25
C LEU A 246 -6.90 -19.24 19.46
N HIS A 247 -6.06 -18.26 19.65
CA HIS A 247 -6.37 -16.87 19.43
C HIS A 247 -6.44 -16.63 17.91
N TYR A 248 -7.23 -15.67 17.46
CA TYR A 248 -7.28 -15.39 16.04
C TYR A 248 -7.45 -13.92 15.68
N VAL A 249 -6.91 -13.58 14.51
CA VAL A 249 -7.05 -12.30 13.85
C VAL A 249 -7.79 -12.52 12.54
N TYR A 250 -8.96 -11.90 12.39
CA TYR A 250 -9.74 -11.94 11.16
C TYR A 250 -9.69 -10.60 10.45
N PHE A 251 -9.41 -10.63 9.16
CA PHE A 251 -9.40 -9.44 8.31
C PHE A 251 -10.70 -9.33 7.50
N ALA A 252 -11.36 -8.19 7.57
CA ALA A 252 -12.52 -7.87 6.77
C ALA A 252 -12.42 -6.46 6.17
N SER A 253 -13.03 -6.26 5.00
CA SER A 253 -13.17 -4.91 4.46
C SER A 253 -14.48 -4.27 4.89
N MET A 254 -14.43 -2.97 5.16
CA MET A 254 -15.61 -2.16 5.46
C MET A 254 -16.64 -2.24 4.32
N GLN A 255 -16.15 -2.32 3.08
CA GLN A 255 -16.99 -2.43 1.89
C GLN A 255 -17.78 -3.75 1.86
N ASP A 256 -17.15 -4.87 2.25
CA ASP A 256 -17.84 -6.17 2.32
C ASP A 256 -18.89 -6.18 3.44
N LEU A 257 -18.58 -5.62 4.61
CA LEU A 257 -19.49 -5.56 5.74
C LEU A 257 -20.70 -4.66 5.48
N ARG A 258 -20.52 -3.52 4.82
CA ARG A 258 -21.62 -2.61 4.42
C ARG A 258 -22.65 -3.28 3.52
N GLY A 259 -22.28 -4.31 2.79
CA GLY A 259 -23.21 -5.07 1.96
C GLY A 259 -24.19 -5.95 2.74
N SER A 260 -24.03 -6.14 4.06
CA SER A 260 -24.90 -6.96 4.89
C SER A 260 -26.25 -6.28 5.16
N GLU A 261 -27.33 -7.06 5.15
CA GLU A 261 -28.68 -6.61 5.51
C GLU A 261 -28.76 -6.08 6.95
N LEU A 262 -27.95 -6.59 7.86
CA LEU A 262 -27.88 -6.15 9.26
C LEU A 262 -27.54 -4.66 9.41
N VAL A 263 -26.88 -4.08 8.45
CA VAL A 263 -26.48 -2.67 8.44
C VAL A 263 -27.10 -1.87 7.29
N GLY A 264 -28.18 -2.38 6.71
CA GLY A 264 -28.91 -1.72 5.62
C GLY A 264 -28.37 -2.00 4.22
N GLY A 265 -27.56 -3.03 4.05
CA GLY A 265 -27.13 -3.54 2.74
C GLY A 265 -28.17 -4.48 2.11
N ASN A 266 -27.80 -5.13 1.00
CA ASN A 266 -28.72 -5.93 0.19
C ASN A 266 -28.45 -7.46 0.27
N PHE A 267 -27.55 -7.91 1.12
CA PHE A 267 -27.10 -9.31 1.14
C PHE A 267 -27.17 -9.90 2.54
N ASP A 268 -27.75 -11.11 2.65
CA ASP A 268 -27.66 -11.92 3.86
C ASP A 268 -26.25 -12.56 3.97
N LYS A 269 -25.31 -11.80 4.55
CA LYS A 269 -23.92 -12.21 4.71
C LYS A 269 -23.27 -11.58 5.94
N ASN A 270 -22.18 -12.19 6.37
CA ASN A 270 -21.34 -11.72 7.49
C ASN A 270 -22.02 -11.71 8.87
N ASN A 271 -23.18 -12.37 9.03
CA ASN A 271 -23.94 -12.39 10.28
C ASN A 271 -23.09 -12.90 11.46
N GLU A 272 -22.26 -13.90 11.23
CA GLU A 272 -21.35 -14.47 12.23
C GLU A 272 -20.30 -13.44 12.70
N VAL A 273 -19.77 -12.62 11.78
CA VAL A 273 -18.82 -11.55 12.10
C VAL A 273 -19.46 -10.49 13.00
N PHE A 274 -20.71 -10.12 12.74
CA PHE A 274 -21.46 -9.18 13.57
C PHE A 274 -21.90 -9.77 14.91
N ALA A 275 -22.21 -11.05 14.93
CA ALA A 275 -22.61 -11.76 16.17
C ALA A 275 -21.46 -11.94 17.16
N THR A 276 -20.22 -11.95 16.68
CA THR A 276 -19.03 -12.22 17.50
C THR A 276 -18.76 -11.13 18.53
N ASP A 277 -18.39 -11.53 19.74
CA ASP A 277 -17.88 -10.64 20.77
C ASP A 277 -16.39 -10.42 20.57
N TRP A 278 -16.05 -9.38 19.83
CA TRP A 278 -14.66 -9.00 19.55
C TRP A 278 -13.99 -8.38 20.77
N ASP A 279 -12.79 -8.89 21.13
CA ASP A 279 -11.97 -8.29 22.19
C ASP A 279 -11.33 -6.98 21.70
N LEU A 280 -10.85 -7.00 20.43
CA LEU A 280 -10.24 -5.84 19.78
C LEU A 280 -10.74 -5.70 18.34
N ILE A 281 -11.06 -4.47 17.96
CA ILE A 281 -11.27 -4.07 16.58
C ILE A 281 -10.20 -3.05 16.21
N ILE A 282 -9.39 -3.35 15.20
CA ILE A 282 -8.41 -2.44 14.60
C ILE A 282 -9.04 -1.86 13.34
N VAL A 283 -9.17 -0.54 13.26
CA VAL A 283 -9.70 0.15 12.09
C VAL A 283 -8.55 0.87 11.39
N ASP A 284 -8.12 0.34 10.25
CA ASP A 284 -7.06 0.93 9.45
C ASP A 284 -7.61 1.99 8.49
N GLU A 285 -6.85 3.07 8.27
CA GLU A 285 -7.26 4.28 7.56
C GLU A 285 -8.64 4.79 8.04
N ALA A 286 -8.78 4.91 9.36
CA ALA A 286 -10.05 5.19 10.04
C ALA A 286 -10.77 6.47 9.57
N HIS A 287 -10.05 7.43 8.95
CA HIS A 287 -10.62 8.62 8.34
C HIS A 287 -11.38 8.32 7.03
N GLU A 288 -11.15 7.15 6.40
CA GLU A 288 -11.87 6.71 5.21
C GLU A 288 -13.08 5.86 5.62
N GLY A 289 -14.27 6.28 5.21
CA GLY A 289 -15.47 5.45 5.26
C GLY A 289 -16.15 5.22 6.62
N THR A 290 -15.48 5.41 7.77
CA THR A 290 -16.13 5.22 9.10
C THR A 290 -17.09 6.35 9.44
N GLN A 291 -16.94 7.51 8.86
CA GLN A 291 -17.80 8.69 9.08
C GLN A 291 -19.07 8.69 8.23
N THR A 292 -19.20 7.80 7.25
CA THR A 292 -20.45 7.62 6.51
C THR A 292 -21.51 6.96 7.37
N GLU A 293 -22.79 7.18 7.08
CA GLU A 293 -23.90 6.56 7.83
C GLU A 293 -23.78 5.04 7.88
N LEU A 294 -23.48 4.39 6.75
CA LEU A 294 -23.25 2.94 6.68
C LEU A 294 -22.01 2.50 7.48
N GLY A 295 -20.93 3.30 7.47
CA GLY A 295 -19.75 3.00 8.29
C GLY A 295 -20.05 3.09 9.78
N LYS A 296 -20.84 4.07 10.20
CA LYS A 296 -21.30 4.21 11.59
C LYS A 296 -22.21 3.04 11.98
N ALA A 297 -23.10 2.60 11.08
CA ALA A 297 -23.95 1.44 11.32
C ALA A 297 -23.12 0.16 11.50
N VAL A 298 -22.12 -0.10 10.64
CA VAL A 298 -21.20 -1.24 10.78
C VAL A 298 -20.48 -1.21 12.13
N MET A 299 -19.92 -0.07 12.51
CA MET A 299 -19.25 0.07 13.80
C MET A 299 -20.20 -0.08 14.98
N GLY A 300 -21.45 0.42 14.86
CA GLY A 300 -22.49 0.30 15.90
C GLY A 300 -22.86 -1.15 16.20
N GLU A 301 -22.93 -2.00 15.17
CA GLU A 301 -23.23 -3.43 15.33
C GLU A 301 -22.02 -4.24 15.85
N LEU A 302 -20.81 -3.86 15.46
CA LEU A 302 -19.59 -4.61 15.82
C LEU A 302 -19.06 -4.27 17.22
N VAL A 303 -19.19 -3.01 17.66
CA VAL A 303 -18.61 -2.55 18.92
C VAL A 303 -19.58 -2.82 20.07
N LYS A 304 -19.22 -3.75 20.95
CA LYS A 304 -19.98 -4.07 22.16
C LYS A 304 -19.32 -3.44 23.40
N GLU A 305 -19.96 -3.52 24.53
CA GLU A 305 -19.55 -2.84 25.78
C GLU A 305 -18.08 -3.08 26.18
N ARG A 306 -17.57 -4.28 25.95
CA ARG A 306 -16.18 -4.66 26.31
C ARG A 306 -15.19 -4.56 25.17
N THR A 307 -15.66 -4.34 23.96
CA THR A 307 -14.82 -4.28 22.77
C THR A 307 -13.86 -3.09 22.83
N LYS A 308 -12.56 -3.36 22.67
CA LYS A 308 -11.54 -2.33 22.49
C LYS A 308 -11.51 -1.91 21.02
N VAL A 309 -11.28 -0.63 20.75
CA VAL A 309 -11.18 -0.10 19.39
C VAL A 309 -9.89 0.69 19.22
N LEU A 310 -9.02 0.22 18.36
CA LEU A 310 -7.79 0.91 17.95
C LEU A 310 -7.98 1.48 16.54
N ARG A 311 -8.04 2.80 16.41
CA ARG A 311 -8.12 3.47 15.12
C ARG A 311 -6.74 3.93 14.67
N LEU A 312 -6.39 3.60 13.43
CA LEU A 312 -5.12 3.94 12.78
C LEU A 312 -5.40 4.94 11.67
N SER A 313 -4.71 6.07 11.67
CA SER A 313 -4.82 7.06 10.59
C SER A 313 -3.55 7.89 10.49
N GLY A 314 -3.14 8.20 9.26
CA GLY A 314 -2.08 9.17 8.99
C GLY A 314 -2.58 10.60 8.89
N THR A 315 -3.90 10.78 8.76
CA THR A 315 -4.55 12.07 8.52
C THR A 315 -5.94 12.11 9.18
N PRO A 316 -6.03 12.04 10.52
CA PRO A 316 -7.30 11.91 11.24
C PRO A 316 -8.02 13.24 11.44
N PHE A 317 -8.00 14.15 10.45
CA PHE A 317 -8.53 15.52 10.54
C PHE A 317 -9.99 15.61 11.04
N ASN A 318 -10.79 14.60 10.72
CA ASN A 318 -12.21 14.53 11.05
C ASN A 318 -12.53 13.63 12.26
N LEU A 319 -11.49 13.08 12.91
CA LEU A 319 -11.69 12.13 14.02
C LEU A 319 -11.22 12.67 15.37
N LEU A 320 -10.34 13.69 15.37
CA LEU A 320 -9.66 14.13 16.59
C LEU A 320 -10.59 14.63 17.68
N ASP A 321 -11.70 15.27 17.31
CA ASP A 321 -12.66 15.82 18.24
C ASP A 321 -13.46 14.75 19.01
N ASP A 322 -13.48 13.52 18.49
CA ASP A 322 -14.16 12.38 19.11
C ASP A 322 -13.32 11.71 20.22
N PHE A 323 -12.07 12.16 20.44
CA PHE A 323 -11.13 11.52 21.36
C PHE A 323 -10.57 12.48 22.40
N LYS A 324 -10.37 11.97 23.62
CA LYS A 324 -9.64 12.66 24.67
C LYS A 324 -8.13 12.64 24.40
N GLU A 325 -7.39 13.55 25.02
CA GLU A 325 -5.94 13.67 24.82
C GLU A 325 -5.16 12.38 25.16
N ASP A 326 -5.57 11.68 26.21
CA ASP A 326 -4.94 10.41 26.62
C ASP A 326 -5.31 9.22 25.70
N GLU A 327 -6.35 9.36 24.90
CA GLU A 327 -6.80 8.39 23.88
C GLU A 327 -6.12 8.60 22.52
N ILE A 328 -5.27 9.63 22.35
CA ILE A 328 -4.60 9.93 21.08
C ILE A 328 -3.09 9.73 21.26
N TYR A 329 -2.49 8.97 20.34
CA TYR A 329 -1.04 8.95 20.13
C TYR A 329 -0.72 9.67 18.82
N THR A 330 0.25 10.58 18.83
CA THR A 330 0.64 11.34 17.64
C THR A 330 2.10 11.09 17.29
N TRP A 331 2.35 10.79 16.02
CA TRP A 331 3.66 10.76 15.38
C TRP A 331 3.55 11.34 13.97
N ASP A 332 3.87 12.60 13.83
CA ASP A 332 3.76 13.35 12.60
C ASP A 332 5.12 13.52 11.86
N TYR A 333 5.09 14.23 10.75
CA TYR A 333 6.28 14.49 9.94
C TYR A 333 7.34 15.33 10.69
N VAL A 334 6.91 16.31 11.48
CA VAL A 334 7.80 17.17 12.24
C VAL A 334 8.55 16.39 13.32
N MET A 335 7.82 15.54 14.04
CA MET A 335 8.39 14.65 15.06
C MET A 335 9.42 13.68 14.45
N GLU A 336 9.10 13.10 13.28
CA GLU A 336 10.01 12.21 12.57
C GLU A 336 11.29 12.91 12.11
N GLN A 337 11.18 14.09 11.50
CA GLN A 337 12.35 14.85 11.03
C GLN A 337 13.19 15.34 12.20
N ARG A 338 12.56 15.74 13.30
CA ARG A 338 13.26 16.11 14.54
C ARG A 338 14.02 14.91 15.12
N ALA A 339 13.39 13.74 15.18
CA ALA A 339 14.04 12.52 15.64
C ALA A 339 15.23 12.14 14.74
N LYS A 340 15.08 12.30 13.40
CA LYS A 340 16.16 12.08 12.44
C LYS A 340 17.37 12.97 12.69
N ILE A 341 17.15 14.26 12.91
CA ILE A 341 18.24 15.24 13.08
C ILE A 341 18.93 15.07 14.45
N ASN A 342 18.16 14.84 15.49
CA ASN A 342 18.68 14.76 16.87
C ASN A 342 19.15 13.35 17.25
N TRP A 343 19.06 12.36 16.37
CA TRP A 343 19.37 10.96 16.71
C TRP A 343 20.80 10.79 17.21
N ASP A 344 21.76 11.33 16.48
CA ASP A 344 23.18 11.14 16.77
C ASP A 344 23.61 11.81 18.10
N GLU A 345 22.91 12.87 18.51
CA GLU A 345 23.14 13.52 19.82
C GLU A 345 22.54 12.72 20.98
N LEU A 346 21.39 12.09 20.77
CA LEU A 346 20.65 11.37 21.82
C LEU A 346 21.03 9.89 21.91
N HIS A 347 21.56 9.31 20.83
CA HIS A 347 21.86 7.89 20.66
C HIS A 347 23.25 7.69 20.07
N PHE A 348 24.27 8.23 20.72
CA PHE A 348 25.65 8.22 20.25
C PHE A 348 26.14 6.80 19.97
N GLY A 349 26.52 6.55 18.71
CA GLY A 349 27.03 5.26 18.24
C GLY A 349 25.99 4.27 17.76
N ASP A 350 24.69 4.55 17.94
CA ASP A 350 23.63 3.70 17.40
C ASP A 350 23.27 4.12 15.96
N PRO A 351 23.00 3.17 15.04
CA PRO A 351 22.57 3.49 13.70
C PRO A 351 21.26 4.29 13.72
N ASN A 352 21.21 5.40 12.99
CA ASN A 352 20.01 6.24 12.90
C ASN A 352 18.92 5.54 12.09
N PRO A 353 17.80 5.10 12.69
CA PRO A 353 16.73 4.36 12.01
C PRO A 353 15.91 5.23 11.04
N TYR A 354 16.09 6.55 11.09
CA TYR A 354 15.43 7.52 10.21
C TYR A 354 16.33 8.01 9.08
N ALA A 355 17.60 7.59 9.02
CA ALA A 355 18.58 8.08 8.05
C ALA A 355 18.10 7.95 6.60
N SER A 356 17.42 6.85 6.27
CA SER A 356 16.93 6.56 4.93
C SER A 356 15.68 7.36 4.52
N LEU A 357 15.05 8.11 5.42
CA LEU A 357 13.82 8.87 5.12
C LEU A 357 14.17 10.17 4.42
N PRO A 358 13.67 10.42 3.17
CA PRO A 358 13.95 11.64 2.44
C PRO A 358 13.31 12.86 3.10
N THR A 359 13.98 14.00 3.02
CA THR A 359 13.41 15.30 3.38
C THR A 359 12.48 15.79 2.27
N LEU A 360 11.30 16.25 2.65
CA LEU A 360 10.29 16.75 1.73
C LEU A 360 10.46 18.26 1.53
N ASN A 361 10.52 18.69 0.25
CA ASN A 361 10.59 20.09 -0.15
C ASN A 361 9.37 20.43 -1.00
N ILE A 362 8.68 21.52 -0.68
CA ILE A 362 7.49 21.97 -1.42
C ILE A 362 7.83 23.24 -2.19
N TYR A 363 7.70 23.17 -3.50
CA TYR A 363 7.84 24.30 -4.41
C TYR A 363 6.47 24.72 -4.90
N THR A 364 6.15 26.00 -4.75
CA THR A 364 4.88 26.57 -5.21
C THR A 364 5.13 27.55 -6.36
N TYR A 365 4.27 27.49 -7.35
CA TYR A 365 4.27 28.38 -8.50
C TYR A 365 2.90 29.04 -8.62
N ASP A 366 2.87 30.37 -8.70
CA ASP A 366 1.61 31.10 -8.87
C ASP A 366 1.22 31.14 -10.35
N LEU A 367 0.47 30.12 -10.81
CA LEU A 367 -0.05 30.08 -12.17
C LEU A 367 -1.12 31.16 -12.41
N GLY A 368 -1.86 31.58 -11.39
CA GLY A 368 -2.86 32.64 -11.52
C GLY A 368 -2.25 33.96 -12.00
N ARG A 369 -1.02 34.29 -11.60
CA ARG A 369 -0.28 35.44 -12.11
C ARG A 369 0.29 35.26 -13.53
N LEU A 370 0.54 34.00 -13.91
CA LEU A 370 1.10 33.66 -15.21
C LEU A 370 0.02 33.46 -16.28
N LEU A 371 -1.18 33.01 -15.86
CA LEU A 371 -2.30 32.62 -16.72
C LEU A 371 -3.61 33.19 -16.14
N HIS A 372 -3.80 34.51 -16.27
CA HIS A 372 -4.89 35.26 -15.62
C HIS A 372 -6.30 34.78 -15.93
N ASP A 373 -6.52 34.09 -17.06
CA ASP A 373 -7.84 33.69 -17.55
C ASP A 373 -8.44 32.44 -16.82
N PHE A 374 -7.69 31.83 -15.91
CA PHE A 374 -8.07 30.58 -15.23
C PHE A 374 -8.20 30.70 -13.71
N VAL A 375 -8.36 31.92 -13.20
CA VAL A 375 -8.59 32.17 -11.78
C VAL A 375 -10.07 32.33 -11.57
N ASP A 376 -10.69 31.46 -10.74
CA ASP A 376 -12.05 31.69 -10.26
C ASP A 376 -12.09 32.94 -9.37
N GLU A 377 -13.19 33.67 -9.40
CA GLU A 377 -13.38 34.97 -8.72
C GLU A 377 -13.06 34.94 -7.21
N ASP A 378 -12.91 33.74 -6.63
CA ASP A 378 -12.70 33.49 -5.21
C ASP A 378 -11.37 32.79 -4.82
N VAL A 379 -10.22 33.03 -5.48
CA VAL A 379 -8.91 32.76 -4.84
C VAL A 379 -8.07 31.57 -5.33
N ALA A 380 -8.49 30.69 -6.26
CA ALA A 380 -7.65 29.57 -6.65
C ALA A 380 -7.64 29.26 -8.15
N PHE A 381 -6.49 28.79 -8.65
CA PHE A 381 -6.33 28.34 -10.02
C PHE A 381 -7.23 27.13 -10.34
N ASN A 382 -8.07 27.26 -11.38
CA ASN A 382 -9.02 26.22 -11.78
C ASN A 382 -8.39 25.21 -12.74
N PHE A 383 -7.73 24.16 -12.18
CA PHE A 383 -7.11 23.09 -12.97
C PHE A 383 -8.10 22.33 -13.85
N ARG A 384 -9.35 22.18 -13.43
CA ARG A 384 -10.37 21.43 -14.19
C ARG A 384 -10.75 22.17 -15.46
N GLU A 385 -10.87 23.51 -15.40
CA GLU A 385 -11.10 24.34 -16.58
C GLU A 385 -9.85 24.42 -17.46
N PHE A 386 -8.69 24.65 -16.86
CA PHE A 386 -7.41 24.75 -17.58
C PHE A 386 -7.12 23.49 -18.42
N PHE A 387 -7.34 22.30 -17.87
CA PHE A 387 -7.13 21.03 -18.57
C PHE A 387 -8.40 20.48 -19.24
N ARG A 388 -9.47 21.28 -19.39
CA ARG A 388 -10.72 20.82 -20.00
C ARG A 388 -10.50 20.27 -21.40
N VAL A 389 -11.08 19.09 -21.65
CA VAL A 389 -10.98 18.34 -22.91
C VAL A 389 -12.25 18.52 -23.72
N ASN A 390 -12.12 18.77 -25.02
CA ASN A 390 -13.22 18.86 -25.98
C ASN A 390 -13.71 17.47 -26.44
N GLU A 391 -14.79 17.43 -27.24
CA GLU A 391 -15.37 16.17 -27.74
C GLU A 391 -14.40 15.37 -28.63
N ALA A 392 -13.44 16.04 -29.29
CA ALA A 392 -12.43 15.40 -30.13
C ALA A 392 -11.25 14.82 -29.33
N GLY A 393 -11.24 14.97 -27.98
CA GLY A 393 -10.22 14.43 -27.10
C GLY A 393 -8.97 15.30 -26.95
N GLY A 394 -8.96 16.51 -27.54
CA GLY A 394 -7.92 17.53 -27.35
C GLY A 394 -8.28 18.54 -26.27
N PHE A 395 -7.30 19.32 -25.80
CA PHE A 395 -7.57 20.39 -24.83
C PHE A 395 -8.35 21.55 -25.44
N CYS A 396 -9.33 22.09 -24.73
CA CYS A 396 -9.99 23.33 -25.09
C CYS A 396 -9.00 24.51 -25.09
N HIS A 397 -8.06 24.49 -24.15
CA HIS A 397 -7.03 25.51 -23.95
C HIS A 397 -5.63 24.98 -24.35
N GLU A 398 -5.53 24.36 -25.53
CA GLU A 398 -4.30 23.67 -25.96
C GLU A 398 -3.07 24.60 -25.95
N LYS A 399 -3.24 25.85 -26.35
CA LYS A 399 -2.13 26.85 -26.38
C LYS A 399 -1.59 27.09 -24.97
N ASP A 400 -2.46 27.21 -23.98
CA ASP A 400 -2.10 27.51 -22.59
C ASP A 400 -1.46 26.31 -21.91
N VAL A 401 -2.01 25.09 -22.13
CA VAL A 401 -1.39 23.85 -21.65
C VAL A 401 0.00 23.67 -22.28
N ARG A 402 0.16 23.96 -23.57
CA ARG A 402 1.46 23.89 -24.25
C ARG A 402 2.43 24.94 -23.70
N ALA A 403 1.95 26.18 -23.44
CA ALA A 403 2.73 27.23 -22.80
C ALA A 403 3.19 26.83 -21.39
N PHE A 404 2.34 26.21 -20.63
CA PHE A 404 2.68 25.63 -19.30
C PHE A 404 3.79 24.58 -19.40
N LEU A 405 3.69 23.61 -20.33
CA LEU A 405 4.74 22.61 -20.53
C LEU A 405 6.07 23.24 -20.99
N ASN A 406 6.01 24.23 -21.84
CA ASN A 406 7.18 25.01 -22.26
C ASN A 406 7.81 25.75 -21.09
N LEU A 407 6.99 26.30 -20.17
CA LEU A 407 7.45 26.96 -18.96
C LEU A 407 8.23 26.00 -18.05
N LEU A 408 7.72 24.79 -17.82
CA LEU A 408 8.39 23.76 -17.00
C LEU A 408 9.79 23.40 -17.54
N THR A 409 10.02 23.59 -18.84
CA THR A 409 11.25 23.22 -19.55
C THR A 409 12.09 24.39 -19.98
N LYS A 410 11.68 25.63 -19.61
CA LYS A 410 12.32 26.86 -20.05
C LYS A 410 13.77 26.90 -19.57
N LYS A 411 14.72 26.92 -20.53
CA LYS A 411 16.14 27.13 -20.28
C LYS A 411 16.39 28.61 -20.05
N ASP A 412 16.68 28.96 -18.81
CA ASP A 412 17.20 30.28 -18.44
C ASP A 412 18.34 30.07 -17.44
N LYS A 413 19.31 31.00 -17.36
CA LYS A 413 20.47 30.84 -16.46
C LYS A 413 20.05 30.67 -14.99
N ASP A 414 18.93 31.28 -14.62
CA ASP A 414 18.40 31.30 -13.27
C ASP A 414 17.05 30.57 -13.17
N SER A 415 16.76 29.69 -14.14
CA SER A 415 15.48 28.97 -14.16
C SER A 415 15.39 27.91 -13.05
N LEU A 416 14.34 28.02 -12.25
CA LEU A 416 14.02 27.11 -11.15
C LEU A 416 12.89 26.13 -11.51
N TYR A 417 12.52 26.07 -12.80
CA TYR A 417 11.52 25.12 -13.27
C TYR A 417 12.08 23.69 -13.34
N PRO A 418 11.27 22.68 -12.97
CA PRO A 418 11.78 21.33 -12.66
C PRO A 418 12.40 20.56 -13.83
N TYR A 419 12.15 20.98 -15.07
CA TYR A 419 12.74 20.33 -16.26
C TYR A 419 13.59 21.28 -17.10
N ALA A 420 14.00 22.42 -16.54
CA ALA A 420 14.71 23.49 -17.26
C ALA A 420 16.08 23.03 -17.80
N ASN A 421 16.79 22.18 -17.10
CA ASN A 421 18.12 21.71 -17.45
C ASN A 421 18.26 20.19 -17.23
N GLU A 422 19.39 19.63 -17.68
CA GLU A 422 19.64 18.18 -17.63
C GLU A 422 19.87 17.68 -16.19
N GLU A 423 20.44 18.49 -15.33
CA GLU A 423 20.63 18.17 -13.91
C GLU A 423 19.27 17.96 -13.23
N TYR A 424 18.34 18.90 -13.41
CA TYR A 424 16.98 18.77 -12.87
C TYR A 424 16.23 17.59 -13.47
N ARG A 425 16.36 17.32 -14.78
CA ARG A 425 15.77 16.14 -15.43
C ARG A 425 16.32 14.84 -14.88
N ASN A 426 17.57 14.83 -14.40
CA ASN A 426 18.17 13.68 -13.72
C ASN A 426 17.67 13.52 -12.29
N ILE A 427 17.42 14.60 -11.56
CA ILE A 427 16.78 14.57 -10.24
C ILE A 427 15.33 14.08 -10.36
N PHE A 428 14.59 14.58 -11.37
CA PHE A 428 13.18 14.30 -11.60
C PHE A 428 12.96 13.23 -12.69
N ARG A 429 13.79 12.18 -12.69
CA ARG A 429 13.68 11.07 -13.65
C ARG A 429 12.35 10.36 -13.59
N HIS A 430 11.84 10.14 -12.36
CA HIS A 430 10.61 9.42 -12.11
C HIS A 430 9.68 10.29 -11.26
N THR A 431 8.57 10.69 -11.84
CA THR A 431 7.63 11.62 -11.22
C THR A 431 6.19 11.12 -11.30
N LEU A 432 5.40 11.51 -10.31
CA LEU A 432 3.95 11.30 -10.28
C LEU A 432 3.25 12.63 -10.56
N TRP A 433 2.38 12.69 -11.56
CA TRP A 433 1.60 13.87 -11.90
C TRP A 433 0.13 13.61 -11.60
N MET A 434 -0.43 14.37 -10.69
CA MET A 434 -1.83 14.31 -10.32
C MET A 434 -2.62 15.23 -11.24
N VAL A 435 -3.50 14.65 -12.06
CA VAL A 435 -4.29 15.36 -13.07
C VAL A 435 -5.79 15.33 -12.74
N PRO A 436 -6.61 16.27 -13.27
CA PRO A 436 -8.01 16.40 -12.86
C PRO A 436 -8.92 15.21 -13.20
N GLY A 437 -8.60 14.44 -14.24
CA GLY A 437 -9.45 13.34 -14.68
C GLY A 437 -8.80 12.43 -15.72
N VAL A 438 -9.53 11.39 -16.10
CA VAL A 438 -9.07 10.34 -17.04
C VAL A 438 -8.90 10.87 -18.46
N LYS A 439 -9.84 11.72 -18.92
CA LYS A 439 -9.78 12.32 -20.26
C LYS A 439 -8.60 13.29 -20.35
N GLU A 440 -8.39 14.09 -19.32
CA GLU A 440 -7.30 15.04 -19.17
C GLU A 440 -5.94 14.34 -19.14
N ALA A 441 -5.83 13.21 -18.42
CA ALA A 441 -4.63 12.37 -18.41
C ALA A 441 -4.29 11.83 -19.81
N ARG A 442 -5.30 11.39 -20.56
CA ARG A 442 -5.12 10.88 -21.93
C ARG A 442 -4.64 11.98 -22.88
N ALA A 443 -5.28 13.15 -22.83
CA ALA A 443 -4.89 14.30 -23.66
C ALA A 443 -3.48 14.80 -23.31
N LEU A 444 -3.15 14.87 -22.02
CA LEU A 444 -1.82 15.27 -21.55
C LEU A 444 -0.75 14.25 -21.95
N SER A 445 -1.03 12.95 -21.86
CA SER A 445 -0.12 11.91 -22.33
C SER A 445 0.24 12.07 -23.81
N ALA A 446 -0.75 12.34 -24.66
CA ALA A 446 -0.52 12.57 -26.11
C ALA A 446 0.33 13.84 -26.34
N MET A 447 0.07 14.92 -25.62
CA MET A 447 0.83 16.17 -25.74
C MET A 447 2.28 16.03 -25.25
N LEU A 448 2.52 15.31 -24.16
CA LEU A 448 3.87 15.04 -23.61
C LEU A 448 4.72 14.24 -24.61
N GLN A 449 4.14 13.28 -25.31
CA GLN A 449 4.85 12.44 -26.30
C GLN A 449 5.35 13.25 -27.51
N THR A 450 4.74 14.39 -27.80
CA THR A 450 5.13 15.27 -28.92
C THR A 450 5.97 16.47 -28.45
N HIS A 451 6.14 16.67 -27.15
CA HIS A 451 6.89 17.82 -26.62
C HIS A 451 8.41 17.58 -26.71
N PRO A 452 9.24 18.57 -27.13
CA PRO A 452 10.68 18.40 -27.39
C PRO A 452 11.48 17.81 -26.21
N VAL A 453 11.09 18.07 -24.96
CA VAL A 453 11.76 17.55 -23.77
C VAL A 453 11.08 16.28 -23.27
N PHE A 454 9.75 16.29 -23.15
CA PHE A 454 9.02 15.19 -22.52
C PHE A 454 8.90 13.96 -23.39
N GLN A 455 9.09 14.04 -24.73
CA GLN A 455 9.19 12.86 -25.61
C GLN A 455 10.29 11.86 -25.19
N HIS A 456 11.27 12.32 -24.40
CA HIS A 456 12.36 11.49 -23.87
C HIS A 456 11.97 10.80 -22.54
N PHE A 457 10.76 11.03 -22.05
CA PHE A 457 10.20 10.37 -20.87
C PHE A 457 9.14 9.36 -21.30
N LYS A 458 9.17 8.16 -20.71
CA LYS A 458 8.10 7.19 -20.88
C LYS A 458 6.89 7.63 -20.05
N VAL A 459 5.81 8.03 -20.71
CA VAL A 459 4.58 8.44 -20.05
C VAL A 459 3.75 7.19 -19.73
N VAL A 460 3.46 6.96 -18.45
CA VAL A 460 2.64 5.85 -17.95
C VAL A 460 1.33 6.43 -17.46
N ASN A 461 0.27 6.27 -18.25
CA ASN A 461 -1.06 6.75 -17.87
C ASN A 461 -1.80 5.64 -17.11
N VAL A 462 -1.94 5.83 -15.80
CA VAL A 462 -2.69 4.94 -14.90
C VAL A 462 -3.99 5.57 -14.41
N ALA A 463 -4.36 6.74 -14.95
CA ALA A 463 -5.64 7.35 -14.64
C ALA A 463 -6.81 6.47 -15.12
N GLY A 464 -7.77 6.21 -14.25
CA GLY A 464 -8.93 5.39 -14.53
C GLY A 464 -10.06 5.70 -13.58
N ASP A 465 -11.28 5.35 -13.97
CA ASP A 465 -12.48 5.53 -13.16
C ASP A 465 -12.59 4.34 -12.19
N GLY A 466 -12.40 4.60 -10.90
CA GLY A 466 -12.69 3.66 -9.83
C GLY A 466 -11.48 3.04 -9.11
N ASP A 467 -11.79 2.59 -7.90
CA ASP A 467 -10.86 1.95 -6.95
C ASP A 467 -10.92 0.42 -7.03
N GLN A 468 -10.91 -0.17 -8.22
CA GLN A 468 -10.88 -1.62 -8.33
C GLN A 468 -9.46 -2.13 -8.03
N ASP A 469 -9.34 -3.04 -7.08
CA ASP A 469 -8.06 -3.53 -6.54
C ASP A 469 -7.18 -4.21 -7.61
N GLU A 470 -7.78 -4.93 -8.56
CA GLU A 470 -7.04 -5.51 -9.69
C GLU A 470 -6.42 -4.44 -10.57
N GLU A 471 -7.18 -3.39 -10.91
CA GLU A 471 -6.70 -2.28 -11.74
C GLU A 471 -5.58 -1.46 -11.06
N SER A 472 -5.57 -1.41 -9.73
CA SER A 472 -4.49 -0.75 -8.98
C SER A 472 -3.20 -1.58 -8.98
N ARG A 473 -3.29 -2.91 -8.98
CA ARG A 473 -2.13 -3.81 -9.12
C ARG A 473 -1.55 -3.72 -10.53
N ASP A 474 -2.39 -3.75 -11.54
CA ASP A 474 -1.97 -3.59 -12.94
C ASP A 474 -1.32 -2.24 -13.18
N ALA A 475 -1.85 -1.17 -12.57
CA ALA A 475 -1.29 0.16 -12.61
C ALA A 475 0.11 0.23 -11.97
N LEU A 476 0.29 -0.39 -10.80
CA LEU A 476 1.59 -0.46 -10.15
C LEU A 476 2.60 -1.25 -10.99
N GLU A 477 2.19 -2.41 -11.50
CA GLU A 477 3.04 -3.24 -12.36
C GLU A 477 3.47 -2.49 -13.61
N ALA A 478 2.56 -1.75 -14.26
CA ALA A 478 2.86 -0.92 -15.41
C ALA A 478 3.91 0.17 -15.12
N VAL A 479 3.82 0.81 -13.95
CA VAL A 479 4.79 1.82 -13.50
C VAL A 479 6.15 1.16 -13.23
N GLU A 480 6.19 0.06 -12.51
CA GLU A 480 7.43 -0.66 -12.19
C GLU A 480 8.12 -1.21 -13.45
N GLN A 481 7.36 -1.75 -14.39
CA GLN A 481 7.89 -2.18 -15.68
C GLN A 481 8.45 -1.01 -16.51
N ALA A 482 7.82 0.17 -16.43
CA ALA A 482 8.29 1.36 -17.14
C ALA A 482 9.60 1.89 -16.55
N ILE A 483 9.75 1.86 -15.23
CA ILE A 483 10.97 2.23 -14.51
C ILE A 483 12.08 1.21 -14.79
N GLY A 484 11.74 -0.08 -14.81
CA GLY A 484 12.68 -1.16 -15.06
C GLY A 484 13.58 -1.50 -13.87
N LYS A 485 14.54 -2.39 -14.10
CA LYS A 485 15.47 -2.87 -13.06
C LYS A 485 16.51 -1.84 -12.64
N ASP A 486 16.88 -0.96 -13.57
CA ASP A 486 17.81 0.14 -13.34
C ASP A 486 17.10 1.50 -13.52
N PRO A 487 16.63 2.11 -12.43
CA PRO A 487 15.95 3.41 -12.48
C PRO A 487 16.81 4.55 -13.06
N ASP A 488 18.13 4.46 -12.97
CA ASP A 488 19.02 5.51 -13.51
C ASP A 488 19.10 5.49 -15.04
N SER A 489 18.76 4.37 -15.68
CA SER A 489 18.76 4.22 -17.15
C SER A 489 17.47 4.70 -17.82
N THR A 490 16.42 4.95 -17.07
CA THR A 490 15.08 5.29 -17.58
C THR A 490 14.57 6.62 -17.03
N ARG A 491 13.56 7.16 -17.70
CA ARG A 491 12.83 8.36 -17.27
C ARG A 491 11.34 8.15 -17.47
N THR A 492 10.54 8.35 -16.42
CA THR A 492 9.09 8.13 -16.47
C THR A 492 8.29 9.27 -15.89
N ILE A 493 7.14 9.55 -16.49
CA ILE A 493 6.11 10.42 -15.94
C ILE A 493 4.86 9.55 -15.75
N THR A 494 4.43 9.37 -14.51
CA THR A 494 3.20 8.64 -14.19
C THR A 494 2.04 9.63 -14.08
N LEU A 495 1.00 9.49 -14.91
CA LEU A 495 -0.21 10.31 -14.83
C LEU A 495 -1.28 9.56 -14.04
N SER A 496 -1.84 10.20 -13.02
CA SER A 496 -2.92 9.64 -12.20
C SER A 496 -3.98 10.69 -11.85
N CYS A 497 -5.22 10.27 -11.70
CA CYS A 497 -6.32 11.11 -11.20
C CYS A 497 -6.89 10.62 -9.85
N GLY A 498 -6.17 9.74 -9.15
CA GLY A 498 -6.55 9.16 -7.85
C GLY A 498 -5.93 7.80 -7.59
N ARG A 499 -5.69 6.99 -8.62
CA ARG A 499 -4.99 5.71 -8.47
C ARG A 499 -3.56 5.91 -7.96
N LEU A 500 -3.05 4.94 -7.22
CA LEU A 500 -1.72 4.94 -6.63
C LEU A 500 -1.47 6.04 -5.58
N THR A 501 -2.49 6.80 -5.17
CA THR A 501 -2.37 7.80 -4.10
C THR A 501 -2.42 7.18 -2.71
N THR A 502 -3.00 5.98 -2.58
CA THR A 502 -3.11 5.25 -1.31
C THR A 502 -2.65 3.80 -1.49
N GLY A 503 -2.14 3.16 -0.44
CA GLY A 503 -1.78 1.74 -0.42
C GLY A 503 -0.55 1.31 -1.23
N VAL A 504 0.08 2.19 -2.03
CA VAL A 504 1.15 1.87 -2.97
C VAL A 504 2.44 2.64 -2.65
N SER A 505 3.59 2.05 -2.91
CA SER A 505 4.91 2.69 -2.72
C SER A 505 5.81 2.42 -3.93
N VAL A 506 6.05 3.45 -4.75
CA VAL A 506 7.03 3.40 -5.84
C VAL A 506 8.31 4.07 -5.37
N LYS A 507 9.36 3.28 -5.16
CA LYS A 507 10.63 3.73 -4.56
C LYS A 507 11.33 4.80 -5.40
N ALA A 508 11.24 4.69 -6.73
CA ALA A 508 11.94 5.56 -7.66
C ALA A 508 11.34 6.98 -7.79
N TRP A 509 10.08 7.18 -7.38
CA TRP A 509 9.50 8.52 -7.47
C TRP A 509 10.24 9.51 -6.59
N THR A 510 10.76 10.58 -7.20
CA THR A 510 11.47 11.66 -6.51
C THR A 510 10.61 12.92 -6.37
N ALA A 511 9.61 13.09 -7.22
CA ALA A 511 8.73 14.26 -7.16
C ALA A 511 7.27 13.93 -7.49
N VAL A 512 6.36 14.73 -6.92
CA VAL A 512 4.95 14.78 -7.29
C VAL A 512 4.57 16.16 -7.80
N PHE A 513 3.79 16.19 -8.89
CA PHE A 513 3.23 17.41 -9.51
C PHE A 513 1.74 17.46 -9.22
N MET A 514 1.31 18.48 -8.50
CA MET A 514 -0.08 18.66 -8.08
C MET A 514 -0.83 19.53 -9.10
N LEU A 515 -1.29 18.90 -10.21
CA LEU A 515 -2.02 19.53 -11.30
C LEU A 515 -3.54 19.29 -11.23
N SER A 516 -4.02 18.90 -10.07
CA SER A 516 -5.46 18.63 -9.82
C SER A 516 -5.88 19.15 -8.46
N GLY A 517 -7.19 19.16 -8.25
CA GLY A 517 -7.79 19.62 -7.01
C GLY A 517 -8.20 21.10 -7.08
N SER A 518 -8.92 21.52 -6.05
CA SER A 518 -9.39 22.88 -5.85
C SER A 518 -8.88 23.42 -4.51
N TYR A 519 -9.18 24.65 -4.19
CA TYR A 519 -8.97 25.22 -2.85
C TYR A 519 -9.59 24.35 -1.73
N ASN A 520 -10.70 23.66 -2.03
CA ASN A 520 -11.39 22.77 -1.09
C ASN A 520 -10.86 21.33 -1.09
N THR A 521 -9.72 21.05 -1.72
CA THR A 521 -9.08 19.74 -1.63
C THR A 521 -8.83 19.37 -0.17
N ALA A 522 -9.31 18.19 0.25
CA ALA A 522 -9.13 17.72 1.61
C ALA A 522 -7.62 17.59 1.94
N ALA A 523 -7.20 18.15 3.07
CA ALA A 523 -5.82 18.08 3.52
C ALA A 523 -5.33 16.63 3.65
N SER A 524 -6.20 15.70 4.03
CA SER A 524 -5.89 14.27 4.09
C SER A 524 -5.42 13.72 2.74
N SER A 525 -6.19 13.93 1.68
CA SER A 525 -5.85 13.44 0.33
C SER A 525 -4.57 14.10 -0.22
N TYR A 526 -4.39 15.37 0.05
CA TYR A 526 -3.18 16.09 -0.32
C TYR A 526 -1.95 15.49 0.37
N MET A 527 -1.99 15.38 1.70
CA MET A 527 -0.87 14.85 2.48
C MET A 527 -0.55 13.39 2.14
N GLN A 528 -1.57 12.56 1.92
CA GLN A 528 -1.38 11.18 1.46
C GLN A 528 -0.65 11.13 0.11
N THR A 529 -0.99 12.03 -0.81
CA THR A 529 -0.37 12.10 -2.13
C THR A 529 1.09 12.53 -2.04
N ILE A 530 1.39 13.63 -1.33
CA ILE A 530 2.76 14.15 -1.27
C ILE A 530 3.71 13.22 -0.52
N PHE A 531 3.24 12.49 0.49
CA PHE A 531 4.08 11.50 1.18
C PHE A 531 4.41 10.25 0.35
N ARG A 532 3.82 10.06 -0.84
CA ARG A 532 4.22 8.97 -1.74
C ARG A 532 5.67 9.09 -2.20
N VAL A 533 6.13 10.30 -2.46
CA VAL A 533 7.52 10.53 -2.88
C VAL A 533 8.52 10.43 -1.74
N GLN A 534 8.08 10.45 -0.49
CA GLN A 534 8.93 10.24 0.69
C GLN A 534 9.30 8.76 0.93
N THR A 535 9.03 7.86 -0.02
CA THR A 535 9.43 6.46 0.09
C THR A 535 10.95 6.34 0.14
N PRO A 536 11.54 5.73 1.18
CA PRO A 536 12.97 5.47 1.23
C PRO A 536 13.42 4.63 0.05
N ALA A 537 14.56 4.97 -0.52
CA ALA A 537 15.16 4.22 -1.60
C ALA A 537 16.68 4.36 -1.61
N THR A 538 17.36 3.27 -1.95
CA THR A 538 18.74 3.29 -2.37
C THR A 538 18.77 2.82 -3.81
N ILE A 539 19.20 3.70 -4.72
CA ILE A 539 19.24 3.44 -6.16
C ILE A 539 20.73 3.46 -6.54
N ASN A 540 21.22 2.37 -7.08
CA ASN A 540 22.62 2.20 -7.48
C ASN A 540 23.62 2.66 -6.39
N GLY A 541 23.36 2.29 -5.14
CA GLY A 541 24.20 2.62 -3.99
C GLY A 541 24.05 4.05 -3.45
N ARG A 542 23.21 4.90 -4.06
CA ARG A 542 22.92 6.25 -3.59
C ARG A 542 21.59 6.31 -2.88
N MET A 543 21.60 6.77 -1.65
CA MET A 543 20.38 6.97 -0.86
C MET A 543 19.61 8.21 -1.37
N LYS A 544 18.29 8.09 -1.46
CA LYS A 544 17.40 9.21 -1.77
C LYS A 544 17.25 10.11 -0.54
N GLU A 545 17.99 11.21 -0.50
CA GLU A 545 18.00 12.15 0.64
C GLU A 545 16.85 13.16 0.60
N GLN A 546 16.41 13.50 -0.61
CA GLN A 546 15.43 14.56 -0.88
C GLN A 546 14.27 14.02 -1.71
N CYS A 547 13.09 14.56 -1.47
CA CYS A 547 11.94 14.41 -2.35
C CYS A 547 11.18 15.74 -2.48
N TYR A 548 10.37 15.87 -3.53
CA TYR A 548 9.89 17.16 -3.98
C TYR A 548 8.38 17.13 -4.27
N VAL A 549 7.75 18.26 -3.97
CA VAL A 549 6.36 18.55 -4.36
C VAL A 549 6.37 19.81 -5.19
N PHE A 550 5.77 19.74 -6.35
CA PHE A 550 5.53 20.92 -7.20
C PHE A 550 4.03 21.20 -7.20
N ASP A 551 3.64 22.26 -6.49
CA ASP A 551 2.26 22.71 -6.42
C ASP A 551 2.09 24.05 -7.12
N PHE A 552 1.12 24.10 -8.02
CA PHE A 552 0.84 25.27 -8.85
C PHE A 552 -0.35 26.09 -8.35
N ALA A 553 -0.76 25.85 -7.09
CA ALA A 553 -1.79 26.60 -6.36
C ALA A 553 -1.31 26.95 -4.94
N PRO A 554 -0.53 28.03 -4.75
CA PRO A 554 0.09 28.37 -3.47
C PRO A 554 -0.91 28.46 -2.30
N ASP A 555 -2.08 29.03 -2.53
CA ASP A 555 -3.11 29.21 -1.50
C ASP A 555 -3.63 27.87 -0.95
N ARG A 556 -3.76 26.87 -1.81
CA ARG A 556 -4.10 25.49 -1.42
C ARG A 556 -3.02 24.90 -0.53
N THR A 557 -1.75 25.02 -0.93
CA THR A 557 -0.61 24.52 -0.15
C THR A 557 -0.60 25.13 1.24
N LEU A 558 -0.75 26.44 1.34
CA LEU A 558 -0.78 27.17 2.62
C LEU A 558 -1.95 26.72 3.51
N LYS A 559 -3.14 26.55 2.93
CA LYS A 559 -4.30 26.04 3.66
C LYS A 559 -4.08 24.64 4.24
N VAL A 560 -3.61 23.71 3.40
CA VAL A 560 -3.36 22.33 3.82
C VAL A 560 -2.32 22.28 4.94
N ILE A 561 -1.26 23.09 4.84
CA ILE A 561 -0.22 23.14 5.86
C ILE A 561 -0.75 23.72 7.17
N ALA A 562 -1.59 24.76 7.11
CA ALA A 562 -2.25 25.31 8.28
C ALA A 562 -3.15 24.27 8.98
N GLU A 563 -3.92 23.50 8.21
CA GLU A 563 -4.76 22.42 8.74
C GLU A 563 -3.89 21.30 9.38
N THR A 564 -2.78 20.94 8.72
CA THR A 564 -1.83 19.93 9.24
C THR A 564 -1.16 20.41 10.53
N ALA A 565 -0.74 21.67 10.58
CA ALA A 565 -0.14 22.26 11.78
C ALA A 565 -1.10 22.31 12.97
N LYS A 566 -2.39 22.57 12.76
CA LYS A 566 -3.42 22.49 13.80
C LYS A 566 -3.52 21.11 14.40
N ILE A 567 -3.42 20.05 13.59
CA ILE A 567 -3.42 18.68 14.09
C ILE A 567 -2.19 18.41 14.95
N SER A 568 -1.02 18.82 14.49
CA SER A 568 0.23 18.64 15.22
C SER A 568 0.24 19.40 16.55
N SER A 569 -0.41 20.56 16.63
CA SER A 569 -0.53 21.37 17.84
C SER A 569 -1.63 20.90 18.81
N LYS A 570 -2.29 19.77 18.53
CA LYS A 570 -3.49 19.30 19.25
C LYS A 570 -4.64 20.29 19.18
N ALA A 571 -4.87 20.75 17.97
CA ALA A 571 -6.02 21.47 17.47
C ALA A 571 -6.64 22.57 18.36
N GLY A 572 -6.46 23.78 17.94
CA GLY A 572 -7.44 24.86 18.20
C GLY A 572 -7.43 25.45 19.59
N LYS A 573 -6.40 25.22 20.43
CA LYS A 573 -6.40 25.77 21.78
C LYS A 573 -5.89 27.22 21.88
N THR A 574 -4.98 27.65 21.00
CA THR A 574 -4.58 29.07 20.91
C THR A 574 -3.91 29.40 19.57
N SER A 575 -4.14 30.63 19.06
CA SER A 575 -3.49 31.16 17.83
C SER A 575 -1.94 31.17 17.91
N GLN A 576 -1.38 31.20 19.10
CA GLN A 576 0.07 31.19 19.31
C GLN A 576 0.67 29.78 19.18
N SER A 577 -0.04 28.77 19.64
CA SER A 577 0.37 27.36 19.47
C SER A 577 0.31 26.93 18.01
N ASP A 578 -0.71 27.37 17.27
CA ASP A 578 -0.86 27.09 15.83
C ASP A 578 0.29 27.72 15.02
N ARG A 579 0.67 28.96 15.34
CA ARG A 579 1.81 29.65 14.70
C ARG A 579 3.14 28.93 14.99
N LYS A 580 3.33 28.44 16.19
CA LYS A 580 4.52 27.66 16.55
C LYS A 580 4.58 26.35 15.79
N ALA A 581 3.47 25.59 15.73
CA ALA A 581 3.39 24.34 15.02
C ALA A 581 3.60 24.52 13.50
N MET A 582 3.04 25.60 12.94
CA MET A 582 3.26 25.97 11.53
C MET A 582 4.72 26.33 11.26
N GLY A 583 5.36 27.08 12.16
CA GLY A 583 6.79 27.40 12.08
C GLY A 583 7.67 26.17 12.13
N GLU A 584 7.38 25.26 13.04
CA GLU A 584 8.07 23.97 13.12
C GLU A 584 7.89 23.14 11.86
N PHE A 585 6.67 23.06 11.29
CA PHE A 585 6.43 22.35 10.04
C PHE A 585 7.28 22.93 8.89
N ILE A 586 7.31 24.26 8.73
CA ILE A 586 8.08 24.94 7.68
C ILE A 586 9.58 24.73 7.86
N ASN A 587 10.09 24.67 9.08
CA ASN A 587 11.51 24.39 9.33
C ASN A 587 11.93 23.01 8.83
N PHE A 588 11.06 22.00 8.93
CA PHE A 588 11.33 20.64 8.49
C PHE A 588 10.80 20.32 7.08
N CYS A 589 9.87 21.11 6.59
CA CYS A 589 9.31 21.02 5.23
C CYS A 589 9.32 22.40 4.58
N PRO A 590 10.47 22.84 4.04
CA PRO A 590 10.59 24.16 3.48
C PRO A 590 9.61 24.39 2.32
N ILE A 591 8.92 25.52 2.36
CA ILE A 591 8.03 25.95 1.29
C ILE A 591 8.70 27.09 0.57
N ILE A 592 8.83 26.94 -0.73
CA ILE A 592 9.53 27.88 -1.59
C ILE A 592 8.56 28.37 -2.63
N SER A 593 8.29 29.68 -2.64
CA SER A 593 7.53 30.33 -3.71
C SER A 593 8.48 30.72 -4.83
N ILE A 594 8.08 30.43 -6.05
CA ILE A 594 8.82 30.82 -7.25
C ILE A 594 7.96 31.83 -8.02
N GLU A 595 8.44 33.05 -8.07
CA GLU A 595 7.88 34.15 -8.86
C GLU A 595 8.88 34.52 -9.97
N GLY A 596 8.61 34.05 -11.19
CA GLY A 596 9.55 34.23 -12.30
C GLY A 596 10.89 33.51 -12.05
N SER A 597 11.98 34.25 -11.90
CA SER A 597 13.31 33.74 -11.56
C SER A 597 13.67 33.89 -10.07
N GLN A 598 12.80 34.49 -9.27
CA GLN A 598 13.07 34.71 -7.84
C GLN A 598 12.53 33.59 -6.98
N MET A 599 13.35 33.13 -6.07
CA MET A 599 13.03 32.11 -5.08
C MET A 599 12.84 32.76 -3.71
N ASN A 600 11.64 32.69 -3.16
CA ASN A 600 11.32 33.25 -1.85
C ASN A 600 10.95 32.14 -0.88
N ARG A 601 11.63 32.01 0.25
CA ARG A 601 11.17 31.16 1.35
C ARG A 601 9.96 31.81 2.02
N PHE A 602 8.91 31.03 2.22
CA PHE A 602 7.83 31.45 3.09
C PHE A 602 8.29 31.47 4.54
N ASP A 603 7.96 32.56 5.23
CA ASP A 603 8.11 32.68 6.67
C ASP A 603 6.76 32.70 7.39
N VAL A 604 6.74 32.37 8.68
CA VAL A 604 5.51 32.27 9.48
C VAL A 604 4.69 33.57 9.53
N PRO A 605 5.31 34.78 9.66
CA PRO A 605 4.58 36.04 9.62
C PRO A 605 3.81 36.25 8.32
N ARG A 606 4.41 35.98 7.16
CA ARG A 606 3.72 36.08 5.85
C ARG A 606 2.57 35.10 5.72
N MET A 607 2.77 33.86 6.15
CA MET A 607 1.71 32.85 6.15
C MET A 607 0.52 33.22 7.05
N SER A 608 0.79 33.77 8.22
CA SER A 608 -0.29 34.15 9.15
C SER A 608 -1.17 35.29 8.62
N VAL A 609 -0.61 36.20 7.83
CA VAL A 609 -1.36 37.27 7.16
C VAL A 609 -2.23 36.70 6.03
N SER A 610 -1.66 35.88 5.16
CA SER A 610 -2.40 35.19 4.09
C SER A 610 -3.54 34.34 4.63
N TYR A 611 -3.29 33.56 5.70
CA TYR A 611 -4.31 32.74 6.34
C TYR A 611 -5.44 33.55 6.98
N THR A 612 -5.13 34.71 7.57
CA THR A 612 -6.15 35.58 8.19
C THR A 612 -7.06 36.22 7.13
N HIS A 613 -6.53 36.56 5.97
CA HIS A 613 -7.32 37.05 4.84
C HIS A 613 -8.23 35.98 4.21
N LEU A 614 -7.77 34.72 4.21
CA LEU A 614 -8.51 33.58 3.66
C LEU A 614 -9.63 33.05 4.56
N THR A 615 -9.58 33.35 5.89
CA THR A 615 -10.58 32.83 6.87
C THR A 615 -11.60 33.87 7.33
N LEU A 616 -11.49 35.13 6.90
CA LEU A 616 -12.55 36.12 7.19
C LEU A 616 -13.76 35.80 6.32
N PRO A 617 -14.95 35.51 6.91
CA PRO A 617 -16.17 35.45 6.14
C PRO A 617 -16.39 36.82 5.52
N THR A 618 -16.53 36.87 4.20
CA THR A 618 -17.10 38.02 3.51
C THR A 618 -18.53 38.18 3.99
N THR A 619 -18.74 38.95 5.05
CA THR A 619 -20.06 39.47 5.37
C THR A 619 -20.42 40.41 4.24
N PRO A 620 -21.54 40.18 3.51
CA PRO A 620 -22.01 41.16 2.57
C PRO A 620 -22.47 42.36 3.40
N TYR A 621 -21.82 43.47 3.20
CA TYR A 621 -22.37 44.75 3.63
C TYR A 621 -23.66 44.98 2.81
N VAL A 622 -24.77 45.06 3.55
CA VAL A 622 -26.06 45.56 3.06
C VAL A 622 -25.90 47.03 2.71
#